data_f33c7f813d3a5923d040d40849d1513c
#
_entry.id   f33c7f813d3a5923d040d40849d1513c
#
_cell.length_a   1.000
_cell.length_b   1.000
_cell.length_c   1.000
_cell.angle_alpha   90.00
_cell.angle_beta   90.00
_cell.angle_gamma   90.00
#
_symmetry.space_group_name_H-M   'P 1'
#
loop_
_entity.id
_entity.type
_entity.pdbx_description
1 polymer ?
#
loop_
_entity_poly.entity_id
_entity_poly.type
_entity_poly.pdbx_seq_one_letter_code
_entity_poly.pdbx_strand_id
1 'polypeptide(L)'
;MFATLFASLFVQGILLGLAALALLAAAPRLQKRYGPQWLCRLWVTLAVLLLVPLHALVPQAPAAVSVDTTPLYSRTALSQEVTERPADGVPYMVAVEGGAPTGYIVPRAELQTGHRTVLERLAVGATRLNLLALAWNLGVLAVALYQFGGYAVWRIRVRRTAQPVDTSWRSALPQGACPRMVATPLVRSPMVAGTLHPVLLTPTGTAPNGADYMLAHELTHIKRHDVVKKLLFTLACDVHWYN
;
A
#
# COMPACT_ATOMS: atom_id res chain seq x y z
N MET A 1 9.81 4.08 -14.83
CA MET A 1 8.51 4.35 -14.15
C MET A 1 8.34 3.58 -12.84
N PHE A 2 8.32 2.25 -12.81
CA PHE A 2 8.11 1.49 -11.56
C PHE A 2 9.23 1.69 -10.53
N ALA A 3 10.49 1.73 -10.94
CA ALA A 3 11.62 1.91 -10.04
C ALA A 3 11.67 3.32 -9.42
N THR A 4 11.29 4.35 -10.17
CA THR A 4 11.19 5.72 -9.66
C THR A 4 10.05 5.88 -8.66
N LEU A 5 8.90 5.25 -8.95
CA LEU A 5 7.76 5.23 -8.03
C LEU A 5 8.13 4.49 -6.73
N PHE A 6 8.81 3.34 -6.82
CA PHE A 6 9.30 2.62 -5.65
C PHE A 6 10.25 3.48 -4.82
N ALA A 7 11.28 4.09 -5.44
CA ALA A 7 12.25 4.91 -4.72
C ALA A 7 11.57 6.09 -3.98
N SER A 8 10.63 6.76 -4.64
CA SER A 8 9.91 7.87 -4.02
C SER A 8 9.02 7.44 -2.86
N LEU A 9 8.25 6.36 -3.02
CA LEU A 9 7.42 5.81 -1.94
C LEU A 9 8.28 5.26 -0.80
N PHE A 10 9.44 4.69 -1.09
CA PHE A 10 10.36 4.19 -0.07
C PHE A 10 10.91 5.34 0.80
N VAL A 11 11.42 6.40 0.20
CA VAL A 11 11.91 7.59 0.94
C VAL A 11 10.77 8.25 1.71
N GLN A 12 9.62 8.43 1.06
CA GLN A 12 8.42 8.97 1.68
C GLN A 12 7.97 8.12 2.87
N GLY A 13 7.99 6.79 2.74
CA GLY A 13 7.67 5.85 3.82
C GLY A 13 8.59 6.01 5.03
N ILE A 14 9.90 6.14 4.82
CA ILE A 14 10.86 6.39 5.92
C ILE A 14 10.56 7.72 6.61
N LEU A 15 10.40 8.81 5.86
CA LEU A 15 10.16 10.14 6.43
C LEU A 15 8.85 10.20 7.20
N LEU A 16 7.77 9.68 6.62
CA LEU A 16 6.46 9.65 7.27
C LEU A 16 6.42 8.60 8.39
N GLY A 17 7.20 7.52 8.31
CA GLY A 17 7.39 6.56 9.39
C GLY A 17 8.04 7.21 10.62
N LEU A 18 9.07 8.03 10.43
CA LEU A 18 9.66 8.83 11.51
C LEU A 18 8.65 9.84 12.09
N ALA A 19 7.85 10.48 11.24
CA ALA A 19 6.77 11.36 11.69
C ALA A 19 5.71 10.60 12.49
N ALA A 20 5.36 9.37 12.08
CA ALA A 20 4.46 8.48 12.82
C ALA A 20 5.01 8.13 14.20
N LEU A 21 6.30 7.80 14.31
CA LEU A 21 6.96 7.53 15.59
C LEU A 21 6.94 8.77 16.50
N ALA A 22 7.25 9.94 15.96
CA ALA A 22 7.19 11.20 16.69
C ALA A 22 5.75 11.50 17.18
N LEU A 23 4.76 11.28 16.32
CA LEU A 23 3.34 11.41 16.66
C LEU A 23 2.94 10.42 17.75
N LEU A 24 3.40 9.18 17.67
CA LEU A 24 3.13 8.15 18.70
C LEU A 24 3.71 8.56 20.06
N ALA A 25 4.94 9.05 20.08
CA ALA A 25 5.58 9.56 21.31
C ALA A 25 4.86 10.78 21.88
N ALA A 26 4.35 11.67 21.02
CA ALA A 26 3.60 12.86 21.42
C ALA A 26 2.11 12.59 21.75
N ALA A 27 1.56 11.45 21.30
CA ALA A 27 0.15 11.11 21.39
C ALA A 27 -0.46 11.30 22.79
N PRO A 28 0.17 10.88 23.91
CA PRO A 28 -0.43 11.06 25.25
C PRO A 28 -0.60 12.53 25.63
N ARG A 29 0.35 13.40 25.21
CA ARG A 29 0.28 14.85 25.46
C ARG A 29 -0.76 15.52 24.58
N LEU A 30 -0.78 15.15 23.29
CA LEU A 30 -1.71 15.69 22.30
C LEU A 30 -3.17 15.31 22.62
N GLN A 31 -3.39 14.06 23.05
CA GLN A 31 -4.72 13.59 23.41
C GLN A 31 -5.30 14.34 24.61
N LYS A 32 -4.47 14.65 25.61
CA LYS A 32 -4.88 15.46 26.78
C LYS A 32 -5.23 16.90 26.39
N ARG A 33 -4.52 17.48 25.41
CA ARG A 33 -4.70 18.88 25.02
C ARG A 33 -5.80 19.09 23.98
N TYR A 34 -5.92 18.22 22.99
CA TYR A 34 -6.80 18.40 21.83
C TYR A 34 -7.92 17.35 21.72
N GLY A 35 -7.87 16.32 22.53
CA GLY A 35 -8.83 15.23 22.55
C GLY A 35 -8.56 14.12 21.51
N PRO A 36 -9.25 12.96 21.68
CA PRO A 36 -8.97 11.77 20.89
C PRO A 36 -9.40 11.89 19.41
N GLN A 37 -10.40 12.71 19.12
CA GLN A 37 -10.90 12.88 17.74
C GLN A 37 -9.87 13.59 16.84
N TRP A 38 -9.17 14.58 17.39
CA TRP A 38 -8.14 15.31 16.67
C TRP A 38 -6.95 14.39 16.35
N LEU A 39 -6.54 13.58 17.30
CA LEU A 39 -5.48 12.59 17.11
C LEU A 39 -5.86 11.57 16.01
N CYS A 40 -7.11 11.10 15.99
CA CYS A 40 -7.62 10.21 14.95
C CYS A 40 -7.53 10.86 13.56
N ARG A 41 -7.83 12.15 13.44
CA ARG A 41 -7.70 12.89 12.15
C ARG A 41 -6.25 12.96 11.71
N LEU A 42 -5.31 13.21 12.60
CA LEU A 42 -3.87 13.21 12.27
C LEU A 42 -3.40 11.85 11.73
N TRP A 43 -3.80 10.76 12.39
CA TRP A 43 -3.47 9.42 11.91
C TRP A 43 -4.07 9.13 10.54
N VAL A 44 -5.32 9.51 10.30
CA VAL A 44 -5.95 9.36 8.97
C VAL A 44 -5.23 10.19 7.93
N THR A 45 -4.86 11.44 8.25
CA THR A 45 -4.07 12.28 7.33
C THR A 45 -2.72 11.65 6.99
N LEU A 46 -2.03 11.11 8.00
CA LEU A 46 -0.75 10.42 7.79
C LEU A 46 -0.91 9.19 6.89
N ALA A 47 -1.96 8.39 7.08
CA ALA A 47 -2.25 7.23 6.25
C ALA A 47 -2.55 7.63 4.79
N VAL A 48 -3.28 8.72 4.57
CA VAL A 48 -3.51 9.27 3.23
C VAL A 48 -2.20 9.72 2.59
N LEU A 49 -1.37 10.46 3.34
CA LEU A 49 -0.08 10.91 2.86
C LEU A 49 0.86 9.75 2.50
N LEU A 50 0.80 8.63 3.23
CA LEU A 50 1.57 7.42 2.89
C LEU A 50 1.14 6.79 1.58
N LEU A 51 -0.13 6.88 1.22
CA LEU A 51 -0.68 6.27 -0.01
C LEU A 51 -0.49 7.15 -1.25
N VAL A 52 -0.45 8.47 -1.08
CA VAL A 52 -0.34 9.42 -2.20
C VAL A 52 1.13 9.68 -2.49
N PRO A 53 1.65 9.38 -3.70
CA PRO A 53 3.02 9.68 -4.08
C PRO A 53 3.20 11.20 -4.22
N LEU A 54 3.70 11.86 -3.18
CA LEU A 54 3.81 13.32 -3.09
C LEU A 54 4.64 13.94 -4.22
N HIS A 55 5.64 13.21 -4.72
CA HIS A 55 6.45 13.67 -5.86
C HIS A 55 5.62 13.85 -7.15
N ALA A 56 4.53 13.11 -7.31
CA ALA A 56 3.64 13.27 -8.47
C ALA A 56 2.75 14.52 -8.38
N LEU A 57 2.51 15.01 -7.16
CA LEU A 57 1.70 16.21 -6.91
C LEU A 57 2.54 17.49 -6.96
N VAL A 58 3.85 17.41 -6.72
CA VAL A 58 4.76 18.54 -6.74
C VAL A 58 5.89 18.27 -7.73
N PRO A 59 5.67 18.41 -9.04
CA PRO A 59 6.66 18.09 -10.08
C PRO A 59 7.96 18.90 -9.96
N GLN A 60 7.92 20.01 -9.25
CA GLN A 60 9.05 20.92 -9.01
C GLN A 60 9.49 20.91 -7.53
N ALA A 61 9.28 19.82 -6.81
CA ALA A 61 9.84 19.68 -5.47
C ALA A 61 11.35 19.94 -5.54
N PRO A 62 11.91 20.75 -4.62
CA PRO A 62 13.33 21.12 -4.66
C PRO A 62 14.20 19.86 -4.70
N ALA A 63 15.25 19.89 -5.50
CA ALA A 63 16.19 18.79 -5.74
C ALA A 63 16.75 18.13 -4.46
N ALA A 64 16.64 18.81 -3.32
CA ALA A 64 17.01 18.29 -2.01
C ALA A 64 16.19 17.06 -1.56
N VAL A 65 15.00 16.81 -2.15
CA VAL A 65 14.16 15.65 -1.87
C VAL A 65 14.27 14.58 -2.97
N SER A 66 14.89 14.91 -4.11
CA SER A 66 15.22 13.91 -5.13
C SER A 66 16.41 13.10 -4.64
N VAL A 67 16.17 11.85 -4.26
CA VAL A 67 17.25 10.88 -4.11
C VAL A 67 17.88 10.73 -5.47
N ASP A 68 19.12 11.16 -5.62
CA ASP A 68 19.87 10.91 -6.83
C ASP A 68 20.13 9.41 -6.92
N THR A 69 19.28 8.72 -7.68
CA THR A 69 19.40 7.30 -7.94
C THR A 69 20.25 7.00 -9.17
N THR A 70 20.81 8.03 -9.78
CA THR A 70 21.69 7.94 -10.96
C THR A 70 22.83 6.92 -10.76
N PRO A 71 23.51 6.85 -9.59
CA PRO A 71 24.54 5.82 -9.36
C PRO A 71 23.96 4.39 -9.33
N LEU A 72 22.69 4.24 -8.96
CA LEU A 72 22.01 2.93 -8.92
C LEU A 72 21.51 2.48 -10.31
N TYR A 73 21.30 3.46 -11.22
CA TYR A 73 20.87 3.21 -12.60
C TYR A 73 22.02 3.19 -13.59
N SER A 74 23.15 3.83 -13.27
CA SER A 74 24.14 4.29 -14.24
C SER A 74 24.95 3.24 -14.97
N ARG A 75 24.79 1.96 -14.71
CA ARG A 75 25.48 0.93 -15.49
C ARG A 75 24.67 0.33 -16.66
N THR A 76 23.44 0.74 -16.88
CA THR A 76 22.59 0.17 -17.95
C THR A 76 21.92 1.19 -18.85
N ALA A 77 22.00 2.48 -18.50
CA ALA A 77 21.55 3.56 -19.40
C ALA A 77 22.75 4.23 -20.07
N LEU A 78 23.62 3.45 -20.67
CA LEU A 78 24.49 3.95 -21.69
C LEU A 78 23.61 4.40 -22.84
N SER A 79 23.45 5.70 -23.02
CA SER A 79 22.92 6.25 -24.26
C SER A 79 23.89 5.82 -25.37
N GLN A 80 23.48 4.81 -26.11
CA GLN A 80 24.31 4.26 -27.17
C GLN A 80 24.00 5.06 -28.43
N GLU A 81 24.92 5.89 -28.84
CA GLU A 81 24.88 6.54 -30.14
C GLU A 81 25.64 5.66 -31.13
N VAL A 82 24.97 5.21 -32.20
CA VAL A 82 25.59 4.45 -33.25
C VAL A 82 26.29 5.41 -34.19
N THR A 83 27.60 5.46 -34.11
CA THR A 83 28.40 6.22 -35.08
C THR A 83 28.93 5.25 -36.13
N GLU A 84 28.46 5.39 -37.37
CA GLU A 84 29.05 4.67 -38.50
C GLU A 84 30.39 5.32 -38.89
N ARG A 85 31.48 4.58 -38.78
CA ARG A 85 32.75 4.99 -39.34
C ARG A 85 32.94 4.32 -40.70
N PRO A 86 33.07 5.08 -41.80
CA PRO A 86 33.18 4.53 -43.15
C PRO A 86 34.51 3.82 -43.46
N ALA A 87 35.55 4.06 -42.63
CA ALA A 87 36.90 3.61 -43.05
C ALA A 87 37.17 2.12 -42.98
N ASP A 88 36.48 1.41 -42.06
CA ASP A 88 36.82 -0.03 -41.83
C ASP A 88 35.66 -0.99 -42.11
N GLY A 89 34.52 -0.53 -42.61
CA GLY A 89 33.35 -1.35 -42.90
C GLY A 89 32.68 -2.01 -41.69
N VAL A 90 33.21 -1.82 -40.52
CA VAL A 90 32.66 -2.35 -39.25
C VAL A 90 31.97 -1.22 -38.48
N PRO A 91 30.69 -1.32 -38.24
CA PRO A 91 29.98 -0.30 -37.45
C PRO A 91 30.33 -0.42 -35.97
N TYR A 92 30.71 0.68 -35.38
CA TYR A 92 31.05 0.79 -33.97
C TYR A 92 29.97 1.52 -33.21
N MET A 93 29.74 1.08 -31.98
CA MET A 93 28.94 1.85 -31.02
C MET A 93 29.86 2.53 -30.01
N VAL A 94 29.72 3.82 -29.86
CA VAL A 94 30.45 4.59 -28.85
C VAL A 94 29.56 4.73 -27.63
N ALA A 95 30.05 4.26 -26.50
CA ALA A 95 29.39 4.52 -25.23
C ALA A 95 29.66 5.98 -24.83
N VAL A 96 28.59 6.75 -24.63
CA VAL A 96 28.69 8.16 -24.21
C VAL A 96 28.16 8.26 -22.78
N GLU A 97 29.01 8.64 -21.85
CA GLU A 97 28.64 8.90 -20.47
C GLU A 97 28.71 10.42 -20.22
N GLY A 98 27.58 11.02 -19.82
CA GLY A 98 27.53 12.46 -19.52
C GLY A 98 27.82 13.38 -20.70
N GLY A 99 27.64 12.93 -21.96
CA GLY A 99 27.89 13.73 -23.15
C GLY A 99 29.36 13.75 -23.62
N ALA A 100 30.27 13.05 -22.94
CA ALA A 100 31.66 12.88 -23.38
C ALA A 100 31.88 11.42 -23.84
N PRO A 101 32.54 11.21 -25.03
CA PRO A 101 32.84 9.86 -25.48
C PRO A 101 33.89 9.20 -24.57
N THR A 102 33.52 8.12 -23.93
CA THR A 102 34.35 7.36 -22.97
C THR A 102 35.18 6.26 -23.64
N GLY A 103 35.57 6.40 -24.84
CA GLY A 103 36.60 5.58 -25.49
C GLY A 103 36.36 4.07 -25.62
N TYR A 104 35.20 3.54 -25.29
CA TYR A 104 34.86 2.14 -25.51
C TYR A 104 34.19 1.96 -26.87
N ILE A 105 34.91 1.34 -27.81
CA ILE A 105 34.40 0.96 -29.11
C ILE A 105 34.02 -0.51 -29.01
N VAL A 106 32.73 -0.81 -29.08
CA VAL A 106 32.23 -2.20 -29.06
C VAL A 106 31.81 -2.60 -30.47
N PRO A 107 32.32 -3.69 -31.02
CA PRO A 107 31.90 -4.17 -32.33
C PRO A 107 30.39 -4.44 -32.38
N ARG A 108 29.72 -3.99 -33.45
CA ARG A 108 28.25 -4.16 -33.62
C ARG A 108 27.80 -5.62 -33.52
N ALA A 109 28.71 -6.57 -33.93
CA ALA A 109 28.43 -8.02 -33.80
C ALA A 109 28.16 -8.48 -32.36
N GLU A 110 28.80 -7.84 -31.35
CA GLU A 110 28.54 -8.16 -29.94
C GLU A 110 27.24 -7.56 -29.44
N LEU A 111 26.69 -6.58 -30.15
CA LEU A 111 25.46 -5.88 -29.83
C LEU A 111 24.23 -6.48 -30.52
N GLN A 112 24.42 -7.27 -31.54
CA GLN A 112 23.37 -8.12 -32.08
C GLN A 112 23.11 -9.28 -31.12
N THR A 113 22.48 -8.91 -30.03
CA THR A 113 21.94 -9.86 -29.06
C THR A 113 20.89 -10.68 -29.81
N GLY A 114 21.31 -11.81 -30.36
CA GLY A 114 20.38 -12.83 -30.82
C GLY A 114 19.29 -13.05 -29.76
N HIS A 115 18.20 -13.65 -30.15
CA HIS A 115 16.99 -13.86 -29.37
C HIS A 115 17.27 -14.18 -27.89
N ARG A 116 17.52 -13.14 -27.07
CA ARG A 116 17.61 -13.30 -25.63
C ARG A 116 16.25 -13.74 -25.14
N THR A 117 16.21 -14.81 -24.40
CA THR A 117 15.02 -15.27 -23.72
C THR A 117 14.45 -14.12 -22.86
N VAL A 118 13.17 -14.16 -22.57
CA VAL A 118 12.54 -13.14 -21.69
C VAL A 118 13.28 -13.06 -20.35
N LEU A 119 13.77 -14.20 -19.85
CA LEU A 119 14.57 -14.28 -18.62
C LEU A 119 15.92 -13.59 -18.74
N GLU A 120 16.62 -13.75 -19.88
CA GLU A 120 17.89 -13.04 -20.13
C GLU A 120 17.69 -11.53 -20.28
N ARG A 121 16.60 -11.11 -20.93
CA ARG A 121 16.25 -9.67 -20.99
C ARG A 121 15.93 -9.10 -19.62
N LEU A 122 15.23 -9.85 -18.78
CA LEU A 122 14.97 -9.47 -17.39
C LEU A 122 16.26 -9.44 -16.57
N ALA A 123 17.15 -10.40 -16.74
CA ALA A 123 18.41 -10.48 -16.00
C ALA A 123 19.40 -9.39 -16.41
N VAL A 124 19.51 -9.08 -17.70
CA VAL A 124 20.48 -8.09 -18.23
C VAL A 124 19.96 -6.66 -18.13
N GLY A 125 18.63 -6.44 -18.27
CA GLY A 125 18.01 -5.12 -18.14
C GLY A 125 17.63 -4.73 -16.71
N ALA A 126 17.71 -5.67 -15.76
CA ALA A 126 17.32 -5.42 -14.39
C ALA A 126 18.47 -4.78 -13.60
N THR A 127 18.39 -3.48 -13.39
CA THR A 127 19.22 -2.82 -12.38
C THR A 127 18.85 -3.34 -10.98
N ARG A 128 19.78 -3.24 -10.01
CA ARG A 128 19.49 -3.60 -8.61
C ARG A 128 18.21 -2.94 -8.09
N LEU A 129 17.94 -1.71 -8.51
CA LEU A 129 16.73 -0.97 -8.14
C LEU A 129 15.47 -1.57 -8.76
N ASN A 130 15.54 -2.07 -10.01
CA ASN A 130 14.41 -2.76 -10.64
C ASN A 130 14.11 -4.09 -9.95
N LEU A 131 15.12 -4.81 -9.47
CA LEU A 131 14.94 -6.03 -8.68
C LEU A 131 14.31 -5.73 -7.31
N LEU A 132 14.76 -4.66 -6.65
CA LEU A 132 14.16 -4.20 -5.39
C LEU A 132 12.71 -3.75 -5.59
N ALA A 133 12.44 -3.00 -6.66
CA ALA A 133 11.08 -2.59 -6.99
C ALA A 133 10.18 -3.80 -7.33
N LEU A 134 10.70 -4.81 -8.01
CA LEU A 134 9.99 -6.06 -8.27
C LEU A 134 9.69 -6.80 -6.96
N ALA A 135 10.69 -6.97 -6.10
CA ALA A 135 10.53 -7.60 -4.80
C ALA A 135 9.50 -6.86 -3.94
N TRP A 136 9.54 -5.53 -3.95
CA TRP A 136 8.56 -4.70 -3.26
C TRP A 136 7.15 -4.92 -3.79
N ASN A 137 6.95 -4.90 -5.12
CA ASN A 137 5.63 -5.16 -5.73
C ASN A 137 5.10 -6.55 -5.39
N LEU A 138 5.97 -7.58 -5.42
CA LEU A 138 5.60 -8.94 -5.03
C LEU A 138 5.20 -9.00 -3.55
N GLY A 139 5.92 -8.30 -2.68
CA GLY A 139 5.58 -8.18 -1.26
C GLY A 139 4.22 -7.52 -1.04
N VAL A 140 3.96 -6.37 -1.68
CA VAL A 140 2.65 -5.69 -1.64
C VAL A 140 1.54 -6.64 -2.10
N LEU A 141 1.74 -7.32 -3.23
CA LEU A 141 0.76 -8.27 -3.77
C LEU A 141 0.51 -9.43 -2.81
N ALA A 142 1.57 -10.01 -2.24
CA ALA A 142 1.45 -11.14 -1.32
C ALA A 142 0.68 -10.75 -0.04
N VAL A 143 1.01 -9.59 0.56
CA VAL A 143 0.33 -9.09 1.76
C VAL A 143 -1.13 -8.76 1.45
N ALA A 144 -1.40 -8.08 0.33
CA ALA A 144 -2.76 -7.76 -0.10
C ALA A 144 -3.59 -9.03 -0.34
N LEU A 145 -3.05 -10.01 -1.05
CA LEU A 145 -3.73 -11.31 -1.27
C LEU A 145 -4.02 -12.03 0.05
N TYR A 146 -3.07 -12.03 0.97
CA TYR A 146 -3.28 -12.63 2.30
C TYR A 146 -4.41 -11.94 3.05
N GLN A 147 -4.39 -10.60 3.15
CA GLN A 147 -5.38 -9.84 3.93
C GLN A 147 -6.76 -9.84 3.27
N PHE A 148 -6.83 -9.44 2.00
CA PHE A 148 -8.11 -9.35 1.29
C PHE A 148 -8.67 -10.72 0.94
N GLY A 149 -7.81 -11.70 0.62
CA GLY A 149 -8.21 -13.09 0.41
C GLY A 149 -8.75 -13.71 1.70
N GLY A 150 -8.04 -13.54 2.82
CA GLY A 150 -8.49 -13.97 4.13
C GLY A 150 -9.85 -13.36 4.52
N TYR A 151 -10.01 -12.04 4.32
CA TYR A 151 -11.27 -11.35 4.55
C TYR A 151 -12.40 -11.87 3.64
N ALA A 152 -12.11 -12.10 2.36
CA ALA A 152 -13.09 -12.64 1.41
C ALA A 152 -13.56 -14.04 1.81
N VAL A 153 -12.63 -14.94 2.18
CA VAL A 153 -12.95 -16.28 2.67
C VAL A 153 -13.78 -16.20 3.94
N TRP A 154 -13.40 -15.37 4.91
CA TRP A 154 -14.16 -15.16 6.13
C TRP A 154 -15.57 -14.64 5.81
N ARG A 155 -15.71 -13.66 4.93
CA ARG A 155 -17.01 -13.11 4.51
C ARG A 155 -17.92 -14.15 3.83
N ILE A 156 -17.32 -15.03 3.00
CA ILE A 156 -18.06 -16.16 2.40
C ILE A 156 -18.56 -17.11 3.49
N ARG A 157 -17.71 -17.43 4.48
CA ARG A 157 -18.11 -18.29 5.61
C ARG A 157 -19.25 -17.66 6.43
N VAL A 158 -19.15 -16.37 6.75
CA VAL A 158 -20.22 -15.62 7.44
C VAL A 158 -21.53 -15.70 6.66
N ARG A 159 -21.50 -15.50 5.33
CA ARG A 159 -22.71 -15.58 4.50
C ARG A 159 -23.31 -17.00 4.48
N ARG A 160 -22.48 -18.04 4.47
CA ARG A 160 -22.94 -19.44 4.47
C ARG A 160 -23.52 -19.86 5.82
N THR A 161 -23.07 -19.29 6.90
CA THR A 161 -23.54 -19.58 8.27
C THR A 161 -24.51 -18.54 8.81
N ALA A 162 -24.97 -17.63 7.94
CA ALA A 162 -25.91 -16.56 8.28
C ALA A 162 -27.25 -17.13 8.73
N GLN A 163 -27.74 -16.67 9.88
CA GLN A 163 -29.01 -17.06 10.48
C GLN A 163 -29.85 -15.83 10.80
N PRO A 164 -31.18 -15.98 10.94
CA PRO A 164 -32.01 -14.91 11.47
C PRO A 164 -31.55 -14.48 12.85
N VAL A 165 -31.59 -13.19 13.08
CA VAL A 165 -31.22 -12.61 14.39
C VAL A 165 -32.35 -12.82 15.39
N ASP A 166 -32.02 -13.31 16.57
CA ASP A 166 -32.96 -13.47 17.66
C ASP A 166 -33.59 -12.12 18.06
N THR A 167 -34.86 -12.17 18.46
CA THR A 167 -35.64 -10.98 18.81
C THR A 167 -35.03 -10.18 19.97
N SER A 168 -34.37 -10.87 20.90
CA SER A 168 -33.69 -10.23 22.04
C SER A 168 -32.57 -9.27 21.61
N TRP A 169 -31.82 -9.61 20.55
CA TRP A 169 -30.82 -8.71 19.98
C TRP A 169 -31.48 -7.48 19.33
N ARG A 170 -32.62 -7.64 18.68
CA ARG A 170 -33.34 -6.53 18.05
C ARG A 170 -33.94 -5.61 19.08
N SER A 171 -34.49 -6.14 20.17
CA SER A 171 -35.04 -5.34 21.25
C SER A 171 -33.99 -4.58 22.06
N ALA A 172 -32.74 -5.06 22.06
CA ALA A 172 -31.62 -4.37 22.70
C ALA A 172 -31.05 -3.23 21.85
N LEU A 173 -31.54 -2.99 20.61
CA LEU A 173 -31.11 -1.85 19.79
C LEU A 173 -31.59 -0.52 20.40
N PRO A 174 -30.74 0.53 20.37
CA PRO A 174 -31.18 1.89 20.70
C PRO A 174 -32.34 2.33 19.81
N GLN A 175 -33.26 3.12 20.39
CA GLN A 175 -34.42 3.63 19.66
C GLN A 175 -34.01 4.36 18.38
N GLY A 176 -34.73 4.07 17.29
CA GLY A 176 -34.46 4.66 15.97
C GLY A 176 -33.27 4.06 15.21
N ALA A 177 -32.53 3.11 15.76
CA ALA A 177 -31.46 2.43 15.07
C ALA A 177 -32.04 1.21 14.29
N CYS A 178 -31.78 1.17 12.96
CA CYS A 178 -32.22 0.07 12.12
C CYS A 178 -31.08 -0.43 11.23
N PRO A 179 -29.97 -0.95 11.79
CA PRO A 179 -28.89 -1.48 11.01
C PRO A 179 -29.28 -2.83 10.38
N ARG A 180 -28.63 -3.17 9.27
CA ARG A 180 -28.70 -4.54 8.76
C ARG A 180 -27.98 -5.49 9.71
N MET A 181 -28.68 -6.48 10.23
CA MET A 181 -28.17 -7.43 11.22
C MET A 181 -28.19 -8.86 10.68
N VAL A 182 -27.19 -9.63 11.04
CA VAL A 182 -27.08 -11.06 10.71
C VAL A 182 -26.48 -11.79 11.91
N ALA A 183 -27.08 -12.92 12.32
CA ALA A 183 -26.50 -13.80 13.32
C ALA A 183 -25.60 -14.84 12.66
N THR A 184 -24.47 -15.17 13.32
CA THR A 184 -23.53 -16.19 12.83
C THR A 184 -22.76 -16.81 14.01
N PRO A 185 -22.52 -18.14 14.00
CA PRO A 185 -21.71 -18.79 15.05
C PRO A 185 -20.21 -18.44 14.97
N LEU A 186 -19.78 -17.73 13.92
CA LEU A 186 -18.37 -17.37 13.71
C LEU A 186 -17.91 -16.18 14.56
N VAL A 187 -18.86 -15.46 15.19
CA VAL A 187 -18.55 -14.35 16.08
C VAL A 187 -18.97 -14.66 17.51
N ARG A 188 -18.16 -14.25 18.48
CA ARG A 188 -18.43 -14.43 19.91
C ARG A 188 -19.03 -13.21 20.59
N SER A 189 -18.90 -12.06 19.95
CA SER A 189 -19.46 -10.78 20.39
C SER A 189 -20.01 -10.04 19.17
N PRO A 190 -20.93 -9.10 19.35
CA PRO A 190 -21.34 -8.21 18.27
C PRO A 190 -20.15 -7.52 17.62
N MET A 191 -20.21 -7.34 16.30
CA MET A 191 -19.18 -6.62 15.57
C MET A 191 -19.71 -6.09 14.24
N VAL A 192 -19.09 -5.00 13.75
CA VAL A 192 -19.42 -4.42 12.43
C VAL A 192 -18.50 -4.97 11.35
N ALA A 193 -19.08 -5.42 10.24
CA ALA A 193 -18.37 -5.86 9.05
C ALA A 193 -18.87 -5.16 7.79
N GLY A 194 -17.98 -5.00 6.79
CA GLY A 194 -18.30 -4.34 5.52
C GLY A 194 -18.03 -2.84 5.52
N THR A 195 -17.45 -2.35 4.43
CA THR A 195 -17.01 -0.94 4.27
C THR A 195 -18.12 -0.04 3.75
N LEU A 196 -18.67 -0.37 2.57
CA LEU A 196 -19.72 0.44 1.91
C LEU A 196 -21.12 0.14 2.46
N HIS A 197 -21.37 -1.11 2.80
CA HIS A 197 -22.65 -1.56 3.36
C HIS A 197 -22.36 -2.26 4.68
N PRO A 198 -22.24 -1.51 5.79
CA PRO A 198 -21.95 -2.09 7.09
C PRO A 198 -23.09 -3.01 7.54
N VAL A 199 -22.72 -4.17 8.03
CA VAL A 199 -23.62 -5.17 8.60
C VAL A 199 -23.19 -5.42 10.03
N LEU A 200 -24.11 -5.39 10.95
CA LEU A 200 -23.91 -5.74 12.34
C LEU A 200 -24.05 -7.27 12.48
N LEU A 201 -22.96 -7.92 12.82
CA LEU A 201 -22.93 -9.35 13.08
C LEU A 201 -23.16 -9.60 14.56
N THR A 202 -24.03 -10.54 14.90
CA THR A 202 -24.28 -10.96 16.28
C THR A 202 -23.98 -12.45 16.44
N PRO A 203 -23.62 -12.92 17.64
CA PRO A 203 -23.62 -14.34 17.96
C PRO A 203 -25.00 -14.95 17.74
N THR A 204 -25.03 -16.27 17.53
CA THR A 204 -26.27 -17.03 17.53
C THR A 204 -26.79 -17.20 18.96
N GLY A 205 -28.15 -17.24 19.10
CA GLY A 205 -28.82 -17.37 20.38
C GLY A 205 -29.26 -16.02 20.96
N THR A 206 -29.71 -16.06 22.20
CA THR A 206 -30.28 -14.92 22.92
C THR A 206 -29.24 -13.88 23.32
N ALA A 207 -29.63 -12.63 23.33
CA ALA A 207 -28.77 -11.53 23.74
C ALA A 207 -28.45 -11.62 25.25
N PRO A 208 -27.19 -11.45 25.65
CA PRO A 208 -26.83 -11.41 27.07
C PRO A 208 -27.28 -10.11 27.72
N ASN A 209 -27.26 -10.06 29.04
CA ASN A 209 -27.46 -8.84 29.80
C ASN A 209 -26.40 -7.78 29.38
N GLY A 210 -26.83 -6.54 29.15
CA GLY A 210 -25.93 -5.47 28.68
C GLY A 210 -25.69 -5.48 27.17
N ALA A 211 -26.42 -6.23 26.40
CA ALA A 211 -26.35 -6.25 24.94
C ALA A 211 -26.62 -4.86 24.32
N ASP A 212 -27.46 -4.05 24.94
CA ASP A 212 -27.76 -2.68 24.57
C ASP A 212 -26.50 -1.78 24.54
N TYR A 213 -25.64 -1.88 25.55
CA TYR A 213 -24.34 -1.17 25.57
C TYR A 213 -23.39 -1.66 24.50
N MET A 214 -23.34 -3.00 24.27
CA MET A 214 -22.51 -3.59 23.23
C MET A 214 -22.95 -3.10 21.84
N LEU A 215 -24.26 -3.13 21.57
CA LEU A 215 -24.81 -2.66 20.30
C LEU A 215 -24.66 -1.17 20.09
N ALA A 216 -24.83 -0.34 21.13
CA ALA A 216 -24.59 1.09 21.08
C ALA A 216 -23.12 1.40 20.74
N HIS A 217 -22.18 0.61 21.29
CA HIS A 217 -20.77 0.72 20.96
C HIS A 217 -20.53 0.43 19.48
N GLU A 218 -21.02 -0.70 18.95
CA GLU A 218 -20.87 -1.09 17.54
C GLU A 218 -21.52 -0.09 16.57
N LEU A 219 -22.67 0.45 16.92
CA LEU A 219 -23.34 1.49 16.12
C LEU A 219 -22.50 2.78 16.05
N THR A 220 -21.72 3.08 17.08
CA THR A 220 -20.79 4.20 17.05
C THR A 220 -19.71 4.01 16.00
N HIS A 221 -19.20 2.78 15.81
CA HIS A 221 -18.24 2.45 14.74
C HIS A 221 -18.85 2.65 13.35
N ILE A 222 -20.15 2.31 13.17
CA ILE A 222 -20.86 2.57 11.90
C ILE A 222 -20.94 4.09 11.65
N LYS A 223 -21.43 4.87 12.62
CA LYS A 223 -21.57 6.33 12.51
C LYS A 223 -20.23 7.03 12.23
N ARG A 224 -19.16 6.53 12.77
CA ARG A 224 -17.81 7.08 12.60
C ARG A 224 -17.08 6.61 11.37
N HIS A 225 -17.66 5.68 10.59
CA HIS A 225 -17.02 5.04 9.45
C HIS A 225 -15.66 4.38 9.78
N ASP A 226 -15.55 3.77 10.95
CA ASP A 226 -14.27 3.25 11.45
C ASP A 226 -13.76 2.07 10.59
N VAL A 227 -14.65 1.30 9.96
CA VAL A 227 -14.26 0.23 9.02
C VAL A 227 -13.56 0.80 7.77
N VAL A 228 -14.01 1.98 7.28
CA VAL A 228 -13.35 2.66 6.14
C VAL A 228 -11.97 3.15 6.54
N LYS A 229 -11.83 3.74 7.71
CA LYS A 229 -10.52 4.17 8.24
C LYS A 229 -9.58 2.97 8.39
N LYS A 230 -10.08 1.84 8.91
CA LYS A 230 -9.33 0.60 9.04
C LYS A 230 -8.82 0.09 7.68
N LEU A 231 -9.67 0.14 6.64
CA LEU A 231 -9.27 -0.21 5.28
C LEU A 231 -8.14 0.71 4.77
N LEU A 232 -8.25 2.04 5.01
CA LEU A 232 -7.23 3.00 4.63
C LEU A 232 -5.88 2.68 5.28
N PHE A 233 -5.87 2.40 6.59
CA PHE A 233 -4.66 2.00 7.31
C PHE A 233 -4.10 0.68 6.79
N THR A 234 -4.96 -0.30 6.50
CA THR A 234 -4.54 -1.58 5.93
C THR A 234 -3.82 -1.36 4.60
N LEU A 235 -4.39 -0.56 3.68
CA LEU A 235 -3.76 -0.23 2.40
C LEU A 235 -2.43 0.49 2.57
N ALA A 236 -2.33 1.42 3.53
CA ALA A 236 -1.06 2.09 3.83
C ALA A 236 0.00 1.09 4.33
N CYS A 237 -0.38 0.17 5.22
CA CYS A 237 0.51 -0.90 5.69
C CYS A 237 0.89 -1.87 4.57
N ASP A 238 -0.01 -2.20 3.65
CA ASP A 238 0.29 -3.12 2.55
C ASP A 238 1.34 -2.53 1.59
N VAL A 239 1.20 -1.24 1.26
CA VAL A 239 2.18 -0.52 0.41
C VAL A 239 3.54 -0.40 1.11
N HIS A 240 3.54 -0.20 2.43
CA HIS A 240 4.74 -0.04 3.24
C HIS A 240 5.02 -1.27 4.13
N TRP A 241 4.77 -2.47 3.61
CA TRP A 241 4.90 -3.74 4.35
C TRP A 241 6.27 -4.00 4.96
N TYR A 242 7.28 -3.31 4.48
CA TYR A 242 8.67 -3.37 4.96
C TYR A 242 8.98 -2.43 6.14
N ASN A 243 8.04 -1.53 6.53
CA ASN A 243 8.23 -0.48 7.54
C ASN A 243 7.50 -0.82 8.85
#